data_fbf66aed3eda4a077f6f08e9c8e83bca
#
_entry.id   fbf66aed3eda4a077f6f08e9c8e83bca
#
_cell.length_a   1.000
_cell.length_b   1.000
_cell.length_c   1.000
_cell.angle_alpha   90.00
_cell.angle_beta   90.00
_cell.angle_gamma   90.00
#
_symmetry.space_group_name_H-M   'P 1'
#
loop_
_entity.id
_entity.type
_entity.pdbx_description
1 polymer ?
#
loop_
_entity_poly.entity_id
_entity_poly.type
_entity_poly.pdbx_seq_one_letter_code
_entity_poly.pdbx_strand_id
1 'polypeptide(L)'
;MFEAGTDTTSISLDFAMAQLMRNPKAMAKLQAEVRRCAVRKGKDKIVTEDDLSSMSYLKAVMKEAMRLHPPASLMIPHSSMAECDVEGYTIPSEIRVLLNVWALGRDPTYWEIERGGVHT
;
A
#
# COMPACT_ATOMS: atom_id res chain seq x y z
N MET A 1 -5.26 -20.20 3.70
CA MET A 1 -4.31 -19.68 2.71
C MET A 1 -4.97 -18.99 1.52
N PHE A 2 -6.03 -19.53 0.92
CA PHE A 2 -6.79 -18.89 -0.16
C PHE A 2 -7.42 -17.56 0.27
N GLU A 3 -8.13 -17.54 1.37
CA GLU A 3 -8.83 -16.37 1.93
C GLU A 3 -7.88 -15.18 2.16
N ALA A 4 -6.75 -15.41 2.82
CA ALA A 4 -5.77 -14.37 3.11
C ALA A 4 -5.13 -13.76 1.84
N GLY A 5 -4.90 -14.54 0.79
CA GLY A 5 -4.29 -14.06 -0.45
C GLY A 5 -5.29 -13.37 -1.39
N THR A 6 -6.58 -13.72 -1.32
CA THR A 6 -7.60 -13.16 -2.20
C THR A 6 -8.17 -11.87 -1.62
N ASP A 7 -8.58 -11.87 -0.37
CA ASP A 7 -9.28 -10.75 0.26
C ASP A 7 -8.39 -9.53 0.41
N THR A 8 -7.14 -9.70 0.87
CA THR A 8 -6.20 -8.59 1.02
C THR A 8 -5.87 -7.92 -0.31
N THR A 9 -5.74 -8.73 -1.38
CA THR A 9 -5.48 -8.22 -2.73
C THR A 9 -6.68 -7.45 -3.27
N SER A 10 -7.88 -8.00 -3.15
CA SER A 10 -9.13 -7.36 -3.59
C SER A 10 -9.34 -6.03 -2.87
N ILE A 11 -9.23 -6.01 -1.54
CA ILE A 11 -9.38 -4.80 -0.73
C ILE A 11 -8.36 -3.74 -1.14
N SER A 12 -7.09 -4.12 -1.36
CA SER A 12 -6.04 -3.19 -1.77
C SER A 12 -6.33 -2.56 -3.13
N LEU A 13 -6.82 -3.35 -4.09
CA LEU A 13 -7.19 -2.88 -5.43
C LEU A 13 -8.41 -1.95 -5.39
N ASP A 14 -9.44 -2.30 -4.62
CA ASP A 14 -10.64 -1.49 -4.47
C ASP A 14 -10.31 -0.11 -3.89
N PHE A 15 -9.51 -0.05 -2.83
CA PHE A 15 -9.08 1.22 -2.25
C PHE A 15 -8.18 2.02 -3.19
N ALA A 16 -7.25 1.38 -3.89
CA ALA A 16 -6.40 2.05 -4.87
C ALA A 16 -7.23 2.68 -5.99
N MET A 17 -8.21 1.93 -6.53
CA MET A 17 -9.10 2.41 -7.58
C MET A 17 -10.01 3.53 -7.07
N ALA A 18 -10.59 3.40 -5.89
CA ALA A 18 -11.41 4.43 -5.29
C ALA A 18 -10.64 5.75 -5.08
N GLN A 19 -9.38 5.69 -4.62
CA GLN A 19 -8.52 6.86 -4.48
C GLN A 19 -8.17 7.50 -5.81
N LEU A 20 -7.88 6.70 -6.84
CA LEU A 20 -7.63 7.21 -8.20
C LEU A 20 -8.85 7.89 -8.79
N MET A 21 -10.05 7.34 -8.59
CA MET A 21 -11.30 7.95 -9.05
C MET A 21 -11.57 9.31 -8.36
N ARG A 22 -11.18 9.45 -7.10
CA ARG A 22 -11.28 10.72 -6.36
C ARG A 22 -10.22 11.74 -6.75
N ASN A 23 -9.12 11.29 -7.39
CA ASN A 23 -7.99 12.11 -7.81
C ASN A 23 -7.77 12.02 -9.34
N PRO A 24 -8.54 12.76 -10.16
CA PRO A 24 -8.45 12.66 -11.62
C PRO A 24 -7.06 12.95 -12.20
N LYS A 25 -6.28 13.83 -11.56
CA LYS A 25 -4.91 14.14 -11.96
C LYS A 25 -3.98 12.92 -11.80
N ALA A 26 -4.08 12.23 -10.67
CA ALA A 26 -3.32 11.01 -10.40
C ALA A 26 -3.74 9.89 -11.36
N MET A 27 -5.04 9.73 -11.60
CA MET A 27 -5.57 8.78 -12.58
C MET A 27 -5.01 9.04 -13.98
N ALA A 28 -5.04 10.29 -14.46
CA ALA A 28 -4.52 10.65 -15.78
C ALA A 28 -3.01 10.37 -15.90
N LYS A 29 -2.23 10.66 -14.85
CA LYS A 29 -0.80 10.38 -14.81
C LYS A 29 -0.51 8.88 -14.87
N LEU A 30 -1.25 8.07 -14.10
CA LEU A 30 -1.14 6.61 -14.13
C LEU A 30 -1.52 6.04 -15.51
N GLN A 31 -2.63 6.49 -16.07
CA GLN A 31 -3.04 6.07 -17.42
C GLN A 31 -2.00 6.41 -18.48
N ALA A 32 -1.36 7.58 -18.39
CA ALA A 32 -0.30 7.98 -19.32
C ALA A 32 0.93 7.07 -19.21
N GLU A 33 1.32 6.64 -17.99
CA GLU A 33 2.41 5.68 -17.81
C GLU A 33 2.08 4.32 -18.40
N VAL A 34 0.91 3.76 -18.07
CA VAL A 34 0.47 2.45 -18.55
C VAL A 34 0.34 2.44 -20.07
N ARG A 35 -0.27 3.48 -20.67
CA ARG A 35 -0.40 3.60 -22.13
C ARG A 35 0.96 3.70 -22.83
N ARG A 36 1.91 4.44 -22.28
CA ARG A 36 3.28 4.50 -22.84
C ARG A 36 3.95 3.12 -22.84
N CYS A 37 3.76 2.35 -21.80
CA CYS A 37 4.30 0.99 -21.74
C CYS A 37 3.64 0.08 -22.78
N ALA A 38 2.31 0.13 -22.90
CA ALA A 38 1.56 -0.64 -23.87
C ALA A 38 1.95 -0.28 -25.33
N VAL A 39 2.08 1.02 -25.64
CA VAL A 39 2.51 1.49 -26.97
C VAL A 39 3.93 1.03 -27.32
N ARG A 40 4.85 1.07 -26.35
CA ARG A 40 6.24 0.61 -26.56
C ARG A 40 6.30 -0.87 -26.94
N LYS A 41 5.38 -1.69 -26.45
CA LYS A 41 5.31 -3.12 -26.76
C LYS A 41 4.68 -3.43 -28.12
N GLY A 42 3.85 -2.55 -28.68
CA GLY A 42 3.09 -2.79 -29.90
C GLY A 42 1.66 -3.27 -29.64
N LYS A 43 0.79 -3.10 -30.65
CA LYS A 43 -0.68 -3.28 -30.51
C LYS A 43 -1.13 -4.68 -30.09
N ASP A 44 -0.30 -5.71 -30.31
CA ASP A 44 -0.67 -7.12 -30.10
C ASP A 44 0.00 -7.76 -28.87
N LYS A 45 0.75 -6.98 -28.07
CA LYS A 45 1.46 -7.52 -26.89
C LYS A 45 0.83 -7.05 -25.59
N ILE A 46 0.48 -8.02 -24.76
CA ILE A 46 -0.04 -7.79 -23.41
C ILE A 46 1.11 -7.28 -22.53
N VAL A 47 0.80 -6.34 -21.63
CA VAL A 47 1.70 -5.93 -20.54
C VAL A 47 1.96 -7.11 -19.63
N THR A 48 3.24 -7.43 -19.40
CA THR A 48 3.69 -8.56 -18.57
C THR A 48 4.25 -8.07 -17.27
N GLU A 49 4.53 -9.00 -16.35
CA GLU A 49 5.12 -8.70 -15.03
C GLU A 49 6.47 -7.97 -15.15
N ASP A 50 7.30 -8.33 -16.12
CA ASP A 50 8.59 -7.67 -16.37
C ASP A 50 8.42 -6.17 -16.68
N ASP A 51 7.33 -5.77 -17.30
CA ASP A 51 7.04 -4.37 -17.61
C ASP A 51 6.70 -3.55 -16.37
N LEU A 52 6.13 -4.19 -15.35
CA LEU A 52 5.80 -3.55 -14.07
C LEU A 52 7.05 -2.98 -13.39
N SER A 53 8.22 -3.58 -13.66
CA SER A 53 9.50 -3.07 -13.13
C SER A 53 9.76 -1.62 -13.57
N SER A 54 9.34 -1.25 -14.77
CA SER A 54 9.52 0.08 -15.37
C SER A 54 8.41 1.10 -15.01
N MET A 55 7.32 0.65 -14.36
CA MET A 55 6.18 1.50 -13.98
C MET A 55 6.35 2.04 -12.57
N SER A 56 7.14 3.08 -12.43
CA SER A 56 7.46 3.67 -11.12
C SER A 56 6.25 4.34 -10.45
N TYR A 57 5.42 5.01 -11.26
CA TYR A 57 4.23 5.70 -10.74
C TYR A 57 3.15 4.71 -10.30
N LEU A 58 2.92 3.63 -11.05
CA LEU A 58 2.03 2.55 -10.61
C LEU A 58 2.44 1.99 -9.24
N LYS A 59 3.75 1.73 -9.06
CA LYS A 59 4.28 1.25 -7.77
C LYS A 59 4.07 2.26 -6.65
N ALA A 60 4.25 3.55 -6.93
CA ALA A 60 4.02 4.62 -5.95
C ALA A 60 2.54 4.69 -5.56
N VAL A 61 1.63 4.63 -6.53
CA VAL A 61 0.17 4.61 -6.30
C VAL A 61 -0.23 3.44 -5.41
N MET A 62 0.28 2.23 -5.69
CA MET A 62 -0.03 1.05 -4.88
C MET A 62 0.50 1.16 -3.45
N LYS A 63 1.74 1.65 -3.29
CA LYS A 63 2.33 1.88 -1.95
C LYS A 63 1.53 2.90 -1.16
N GLU A 64 1.12 4.00 -1.79
CA GLU A 64 0.34 5.06 -1.15
C GLU A 64 -1.07 4.58 -0.79
N ALA A 65 -1.72 3.82 -1.66
CA ALA A 65 -3.01 3.21 -1.35
C ALA A 65 -2.92 2.28 -0.13
N MET A 66 -1.91 1.43 -0.04
CA MET A 66 -1.68 0.55 1.10
C MET A 66 -1.29 1.31 2.37
N ARG A 67 -0.56 2.43 2.26
CA ARG A 67 -0.25 3.30 3.40
C ARG A 67 -1.52 3.91 3.99
N LEU A 68 -2.37 4.47 3.13
CA LEU A 68 -3.62 5.13 3.55
C LEU A 68 -4.71 4.13 3.94
N HIS A 69 -4.78 2.99 3.28
CA HIS A 69 -5.82 2.00 3.47
C HIS A 69 -5.22 0.59 3.59
N PRO A 70 -4.50 0.32 4.68
CA PRO A 70 -3.95 -1.02 4.90
C PRO A 70 -5.09 -2.04 5.02
N PRO A 71 -5.04 -3.16 4.30
CA PRO A 71 -6.11 -4.17 4.33
C PRO A 71 -6.30 -4.81 5.71
N ALA A 72 -5.27 -4.75 6.56
CA ALA A 72 -5.32 -5.17 7.95
C ALA A 72 -4.81 -4.03 8.86
N SER A 73 -5.71 -3.17 9.31
CA SER A 73 -5.38 -1.93 10.03
C SER A 73 -4.56 -2.14 11.32
N LEU A 74 -4.74 -3.27 12.00
CA LEU A 74 -4.02 -3.64 13.23
C LEU A 74 -3.01 -4.78 13.01
N MET A 75 -2.74 -5.13 11.75
CA MET A 75 -1.97 -6.34 11.40
C MET A 75 -2.58 -7.62 12.02
N ILE A 76 -1.95 -8.75 11.71
CA ILE A 76 -2.28 -10.02 12.37
C ILE A 76 -1.68 -9.95 13.79
N PRO A 77 -2.43 -10.33 14.85
CA PRO A 77 -1.88 -10.35 16.19
C PRO A 77 -0.62 -11.22 16.30
N HIS A 78 0.42 -10.66 16.87
CA HIS A 78 1.66 -11.37 17.19
C HIS A 78 1.73 -11.65 18.70
N SER A 79 2.64 -12.53 19.11
CA SER A 79 2.98 -12.75 20.48
C SER A 79 4.45 -12.43 20.69
N SER A 80 4.78 -11.75 21.80
CA SER A 80 6.18 -11.54 22.18
C SER A 80 6.83 -12.88 22.49
N MET A 81 7.98 -13.14 21.87
CA MET A 81 8.70 -14.42 22.08
C MET A 81 9.57 -14.42 23.35
N ALA A 82 9.96 -13.25 23.81
CA ALA A 82 10.76 -13.04 24.99
C ALA A 82 10.43 -11.67 25.61
N GLU A 83 10.79 -11.48 26.86
CA GLU A 83 10.75 -10.16 27.50
C GLU A 83 11.71 -9.21 26.80
N CYS A 84 11.28 -7.99 26.53
CA CYS A 84 12.09 -6.94 25.93
C CYS A 84 11.65 -5.56 26.39
N ASP A 85 12.55 -4.59 26.33
CA ASP A 85 12.25 -3.18 26.60
C ASP A 85 12.07 -2.43 25.29
N VAL A 86 10.95 -1.68 25.17
CA VAL A 86 10.64 -0.82 24.05
C VAL A 86 10.35 0.57 24.58
N GLU A 87 11.21 1.52 24.29
CA GLU A 87 11.08 2.94 24.71
C GLU A 87 10.80 3.13 26.22
N GLY A 88 11.42 2.30 27.06
CA GLY A 88 11.26 2.36 28.53
C GLY A 88 10.06 1.58 29.07
N TYR A 89 9.36 0.85 28.22
CA TYR A 89 8.30 -0.06 28.64
C TYR A 89 8.79 -1.50 28.56
N THR A 90 8.71 -2.22 29.68
CA THR A 90 9.02 -3.66 29.71
C THR A 90 7.83 -4.45 29.16
N ILE A 91 8.03 -5.15 28.08
CA ILE A 91 7.05 -6.04 27.45
C ILE A 91 7.36 -7.47 27.88
N PRO A 92 6.51 -8.13 28.69
CA PRO A 92 6.72 -9.52 29.07
C PRO A 92 6.66 -10.47 27.87
N SER A 93 7.19 -11.69 28.05
CA SER A 93 6.99 -12.77 27.08
C SER A 93 5.52 -13.17 26.98
N GLU A 94 5.13 -13.73 25.84
CA GLU A 94 3.79 -14.30 25.56
C GLU A 94 2.63 -13.29 25.60
N ILE A 95 2.93 -11.99 25.56
CA ILE A 95 1.93 -10.93 25.46
C ILE A 95 1.48 -10.77 24.00
N ARG A 96 0.17 -10.59 23.82
CA ARG A 96 -0.40 -10.25 22.51
C ARG A 96 -0.01 -8.83 22.11
N VAL A 97 0.65 -8.72 20.95
CA VAL A 97 1.08 -7.45 20.35
C VAL A 97 0.23 -7.15 19.12
N LEU A 98 -0.35 -5.96 19.07
CA LEU A 98 -1.09 -5.42 17.95
C LEU A 98 -0.34 -4.21 17.40
N LEU A 99 0.01 -4.23 16.11
CA LEU A 99 0.65 -3.10 15.43
C LEU A 99 -0.39 -2.28 14.68
N ASN A 100 -0.61 -1.04 15.11
CA ASN A 100 -1.57 -0.14 14.46
C ASN A 100 -0.94 0.52 13.23
N VAL A 101 -0.92 -0.20 12.10
CA VAL A 101 -0.37 0.30 10.82
C VAL A 101 -1.23 1.40 10.22
N TRP A 102 -2.51 1.47 10.56
CA TRP A 102 -3.39 2.56 10.14
C TRP A 102 -2.93 3.90 10.74
N ALA A 103 -2.59 3.91 12.03
CA ALA A 103 -2.08 5.10 12.70
C ALA A 103 -0.69 5.46 12.17
N LEU A 104 0.22 4.48 12.04
CA LEU A 104 1.57 4.69 11.50
C LEU A 104 1.55 5.31 10.09
N GLY A 105 0.64 4.85 9.23
CA GLY A 105 0.49 5.37 7.88
C GLY A 105 -0.04 6.81 7.82
N ARG A 106 -0.49 7.38 8.95
CA ARG A 106 -1.09 8.73 9.05
C ARG A 106 -0.39 9.63 10.05
N ASP A 107 0.65 9.15 10.68
CA ASP A 107 1.37 9.90 11.69
C ASP A 107 2.06 11.14 11.06
N PRO A 108 1.69 12.37 11.46
CA PRO A 108 2.25 13.58 10.90
C PRO A 108 3.74 13.78 11.22
N THR A 109 4.29 13.00 12.14
CA THR A 109 5.73 13.02 12.45
C THR A 109 6.56 12.48 11.29
N TYR A 110 5.99 11.52 10.53
CA TYR A 110 6.70 10.83 9.45
C TYR A 110 6.12 11.14 8.06
N TRP A 111 4.89 11.65 8.00
CA TRP A 111 4.18 11.87 6.76
C TRP A 111 3.63 13.28 6.67
N GLU A 112 4.04 14.01 5.65
CA GLU A 112 3.37 15.27 5.29
C GLU A 112 1.96 14.93 4.79
N ILE A 113 0.96 15.25 5.61
CA ILE A 113 -0.44 15.03 5.23
C ILE A 113 -0.90 16.20 4.38
N GLU A 114 -0.64 16.18 3.10
CA GLU A 114 -1.47 16.94 2.18
C GLU A 114 -2.85 16.27 2.11
N ARG A 115 -3.86 16.99 2.56
CA ARG A 115 -5.25 16.52 2.51
C ARG A 115 -5.65 16.28 1.05
N GLY A 116 -5.51 15.04 0.57
CA GLY A 116 -6.03 14.57 -0.71
C GLY A 116 -5.06 14.45 -1.88
N GLY A 117 -3.75 14.51 -1.68
CA GLY A 117 -2.76 14.34 -2.75
C GLY A 117 -2.03 13.00 -2.69
N VAL A 118 -1.92 12.34 -3.85
CA VAL A 118 -0.90 11.30 -4.04
C VAL A 118 0.43 12.05 -4.21
N HIS A 119 1.34 11.94 -3.24
CA HIS A 119 2.70 12.47 -3.38
C HIS A 119 3.42 11.72 -4.52
N THR A 120 4.01 12.48 -5.39
CA THR A 120 4.81 12.00 -6.54
C THR A 120 6.28 12.21 -6.25
#